data_3a3aa032bb06038445a1ec10c6f78fa5
#
_entry.id   3a3aa032bb06038445a1ec10c6f78fa5
#
_cell.length_a   1.000
_cell.length_b   1.000
_cell.length_c   1.000
_cell.angle_alpha   90.00
_cell.angle_beta   90.00
_cell.angle_gamma   90.00
#
_symmetry.space_group_name_H-M   'P 1'
#
loop_
_entity.id
_entity.type
_entity.pdbx_description
1 polymer ?
#
loop_
_entity_poly.entity_id
_entity_poly.type
_entity_poly.pdbx_seq_one_letter_code
_entity_poly.pdbx_strand_id
1 'polypeptide(L)'
;MKVKIHRLFEYLLETTEAAPEAVVGFSLSASPTLGDYLDDLDPAQSLDWNTRDFRGLPELRQHVRAQAGLEGRCRLDDVLITAGAAEANYLAIMQLLQPGDEIVLETPGWPQAEVLAKAIGARIRKVRRHEKDRWALDLAALEAKGSD
;
A
#
# COMPACT_ATOMS: atom_id res chain seq x y z
N MET A 1 -20.63 2.14 5.27
CA MET A 1 -19.36 1.54 5.71
C MET A 1 -18.83 2.33 6.90
N LYS A 2 -18.51 1.70 8.04
CA LYS A 2 -17.83 2.35 9.19
C LYS A 2 -16.43 1.77 9.27
N VAL A 3 -15.41 2.61 9.17
CA VAL A 3 -13.99 2.24 9.31
C VAL A 3 -13.50 2.76 10.66
N LYS A 4 -12.91 1.87 11.46
CA LYS A 4 -12.31 2.25 12.75
C LYS A 4 -10.84 2.59 12.53
N ILE A 5 -10.39 3.73 13.05
CA ILE A 5 -8.98 4.12 13.02
C ILE A 5 -8.15 3.06 13.77
N HIS A 6 -7.01 2.72 13.19
CA HIS A 6 -6.11 1.74 13.80
C HIS A 6 -5.41 2.33 15.03
N ARG A 7 -5.24 1.52 16.09
CA ARG A 7 -4.61 1.92 17.35
C ARG A 7 -3.21 2.55 17.20
N LEU A 8 -2.47 2.20 16.14
CA LEU A 8 -1.18 2.83 15.85
C LEU A 8 -1.33 4.34 15.64
N PHE A 9 -2.35 4.77 14.91
CA PHE A 9 -2.59 6.19 14.67
C PHE A 9 -3.13 6.90 15.92
N GLU A 10 -3.96 6.21 16.71
CA GLU A 10 -4.36 6.70 18.03
C GLU A 10 -3.12 6.94 18.92
N TYR A 11 -2.23 5.95 19.00
CA TYR A 11 -0.97 6.06 19.75
C TYR A 11 -0.08 7.20 19.26
N LEU A 12 0.05 7.39 17.94
CA LEU A 12 0.85 8.46 17.38
C LEU A 12 0.29 9.85 17.69
N LEU A 13 -1.04 10.00 17.68
CA LEU A 13 -1.70 11.25 18.04
C LEU A 13 -1.54 11.57 19.54
N GLU A 14 -1.50 10.53 20.38
CA GLU A 14 -1.36 10.67 21.83
C GLU A 14 0.08 10.93 22.28
N THR A 15 1.08 10.50 21.51
CA THR A 15 2.52 10.56 21.87
C THR A 15 3.29 11.72 21.26
N THR A 16 2.60 12.67 20.63
CA THR A 16 3.23 13.82 19.93
C THR A 16 3.94 14.84 20.82
N GLU A 17 3.83 14.76 22.15
CA GLU A 17 4.49 15.71 23.07
C GLU A 17 6.01 15.48 23.24
N ALA A 18 6.52 14.31 22.88
CA ALA A 18 7.95 14.03 22.90
C ALA A 18 8.36 13.35 21.60
N ALA A 19 8.79 14.14 20.60
CA ALA A 19 9.37 13.58 19.38
C ALA A 19 10.60 12.75 19.78
N PRO A 20 10.61 11.42 19.55
CA PRO A 20 11.78 10.60 19.85
C PRO A 20 12.95 11.02 18.95
N GLU A 21 14.17 10.97 19.46
CA GLU A 21 15.40 11.25 18.67
C GLU A 21 15.54 10.33 17.46
N ALA A 22 14.96 9.14 17.52
CA ALA A 22 14.93 8.19 16.42
C ALA A 22 13.58 7.45 16.36
N VAL A 23 12.96 7.45 15.18
CA VAL A 23 11.71 6.72 14.90
C VAL A 23 12.02 5.48 14.11
N VAL A 24 12.01 4.32 14.74
CA VAL A 24 12.26 3.01 14.11
C VAL A 24 10.94 2.36 13.62
N GLY A 25 9.80 2.89 14.05
CA GLY A 25 8.47 2.30 13.78
C GLY A 25 7.87 2.62 12.41
N PHE A 26 8.47 3.54 11.66
CA PHE A 26 7.98 3.92 10.33
C PHE A 26 9.01 3.61 9.25
N SER A 27 8.54 3.01 8.16
CA SER A 27 9.31 2.84 6.92
C SER A 27 9.32 4.16 6.13
N LEU A 28 9.85 5.21 6.72
CA LEU A 28 10.00 6.50 6.06
C LEU A 28 11.46 6.69 5.68
N SER A 29 11.71 7.04 4.42
CA SER A 29 12.99 7.60 4.00
C SER A 29 13.15 9.01 4.57
N ALA A 30 14.39 9.52 4.61
CA ALA A 30 14.61 10.92 4.87
C ALA A 30 13.78 11.77 3.91
N SER A 31 13.05 12.73 4.47
CA SER A 31 12.21 13.61 3.64
C SER A 31 13.11 14.51 2.80
N PRO A 32 13.01 14.51 1.46
CA PRO A 32 13.70 15.46 0.64
C PRO A 32 13.18 16.87 0.90
N THR A 33 14.01 17.84 0.66
CA THR A 33 13.63 19.26 0.68
C THR A 33 13.15 19.70 -0.70
N LEU A 34 12.43 20.80 -0.77
CA LEU A 34 12.10 21.42 -2.08
C LEU A 34 13.38 21.76 -2.86
N GLY A 35 14.48 22.17 -2.14
CA GLY A 35 15.78 22.48 -2.74
C GLY A 35 16.38 21.32 -3.54
N ASP A 36 16.12 20.09 -3.13
CA ASP A 36 16.64 18.90 -3.81
C ASP A 36 16.02 18.70 -5.21
N TYR A 37 14.95 19.41 -5.52
CA TYR A 37 14.23 19.32 -6.81
C TYR A 37 14.20 20.62 -7.59
N LEU A 38 14.66 21.74 -7.02
CA LEU A 38 14.55 23.06 -7.68
C LEU A 38 15.26 23.14 -9.02
N ASP A 39 16.38 22.42 -9.17
CA ASP A 39 17.15 22.41 -10.42
C ASP A 39 16.46 21.62 -11.53
N ASP A 40 15.56 20.71 -11.18
CA ASP A 40 14.79 19.88 -12.11
C ASP A 40 13.40 20.50 -12.44
N LEU A 41 13.01 21.57 -11.75
CA LEU A 41 11.72 22.21 -11.93
C LEU A 41 11.82 23.34 -12.95
N ASP A 42 10.98 23.29 -13.98
CA ASP A 42 10.75 24.42 -14.86
C ASP A 42 9.75 25.39 -14.19
N PRO A 43 10.17 26.63 -13.81
CA PRO A 43 9.26 27.61 -13.21
C PRO A 43 8.09 28.01 -14.13
N ALA A 44 8.21 27.77 -15.44
CA ALA A 44 7.17 28.03 -16.43
C ALA A 44 6.27 26.82 -16.68
N GLN A 45 6.54 25.70 -16.02
CA GLN A 45 5.70 24.49 -16.14
C GLN A 45 4.26 24.80 -15.74
N SER A 46 3.32 24.55 -16.65
CA SER A 46 1.91 24.65 -16.32
C SER A 46 1.53 23.63 -15.26
N LEU A 47 0.78 24.05 -14.26
CA LEU A 47 0.16 23.18 -13.27
C LEU A 47 -1.22 22.70 -13.71
N ASP A 48 -1.62 22.99 -14.94
CA ASP A 48 -2.87 22.50 -15.52
C ASP A 48 -2.84 20.97 -15.65
N TRP A 49 -4.01 20.40 -15.66
CA TRP A 49 -4.21 18.99 -15.94
C TRP A 49 -3.87 18.68 -17.40
N ASN A 50 -2.60 18.45 -17.67
CA ASN A 50 -2.06 18.31 -19.03
C ASN A 50 -2.03 16.84 -19.53
N THR A 51 -2.47 15.91 -18.72
CA THR A 51 -2.63 14.51 -19.14
C THR A 51 -4.10 14.14 -19.26
N ARG A 52 -4.44 13.42 -20.35
CA ARG A 52 -5.75 12.79 -20.53
C ARG A 52 -5.77 11.34 -20.05
N ASP A 53 -4.64 10.81 -19.62
CA ASP A 53 -4.55 9.46 -19.12
C ASP A 53 -4.67 9.44 -17.59
N PHE A 54 -5.87 9.11 -17.13
CA PHE A 54 -6.17 9.03 -15.70
C PHE A 54 -5.46 7.87 -14.98
N ARG A 55 -4.74 7.00 -15.72
CA ARG A 55 -3.90 5.95 -15.13
C ARG A 55 -2.54 6.46 -14.69
N GLY A 56 -2.21 7.70 -15.00
CA GLY A 56 -0.93 8.35 -14.71
C GLY A 56 -0.08 8.55 -15.97
N LEU A 57 0.95 9.37 -15.83
CA LEU A 57 1.85 9.68 -16.94
C LEU A 57 2.46 8.38 -17.53
N PRO A 58 2.45 8.20 -18.85
CA PRO A 58 2.98 7.00 -19.50
C PRO A 58 4.42 6.68 -19.12
N GLU A 59 5.27 7.69 -19.02
CA GLU A 59 6.68 7.56 -18.65
C GLU A 59 6.83 7.03 -17.21
N LEU A 60 6.02 7.54 -16.29
CA LEU A 60 6.01 7.06 -14.90
C LEU A 60 5.52 5.61 -14.81
N ARG A 61 4.45 5.27 -15.55
CA ARG A 61 3.95 3.89 -15.61
C ARG A 61 5.00 2.93 -16.19
N GLN A 62 5.72 3.36 -17.22
CA GLN A 62 6.80 2.58 -17.81
C GLN A 62 7.93 2.35 -16.81
N HIS A 63 8.33 3.40 -16.08
CA HIS A 63 9.36 3.31 -15.04
C HIS A 63 8.95 2.35 -13.92
N VAL A 64 7.74 2.48 -13.39
CA VAL A 64 7.20 1.59 -12.35
C VAL A 64 7.14 0.14 -12.82
N ARG A 65 6.70 -0.11 -14.07
CA ARG A 65 6.67 -1.45 -14.65
C ARG A 65 8.07 -2.07 -14.76
N ALA A 66 9.05 -1.29 -15.21
CA ALA A 66 10.44 -1.73 -15.30
C ALA A 66 11.04 -2.02 -13.93
N GLN A 67 10.85 -1.10 -12.96
CA GLN A 67 11.33 -1.27 -11.59
C GLN A 67 10.72 -2.51 -10.89
N ALA A 68 9.48 -2.84 -11.20
CA ALA A 68 8.82 -4.03 -10.69
C ALA A 68 9.22 -5.34 -11.41
N GLY A 69 10.07 -5.28 -12.45
CA GLY A 69 10.47 -6.45 -13.25
C GLY A 69 9.31 -7.06 -14.05
N LEU A 70 8.32 -6.26 -14.40
CA LEU A 70 7.10 -6.69 -15.10
C LEU A 70 7.14 -6.41 -16.61
N GLU A 71 8.28 -6.00 -17.14
CA GLU A 71 8.46 -5.83 -18.59
C GLU A 71 8.25 -7.17 -19.31
N GLY A 72 7.40 -7.14 -20.34
CA GLY A 72 7.01 -8.35 -21.07
C GLY A 72 5.98 -9.25 -20.35
N ARG A 73 5.62 -8.95 -19.11
CA ARG A 73 4.61 -9.71 -18.32
C ARG A 73 3.27 -9.01 -18.22
N CYS A 74 3.25 -7.68 -18.26
CA CYS A 74 2.02 -6.89 -18.31
C CYS A 74 2.16 -5.77 -19.34
N ARG A 75 1.02 -5.30 -19.85
CA ARG A 75 0.96 -4.15 -20.74
C ARG A 75 1.13 -2.86 -19.95
N LEU A 76 1.48 -1.76 -20.60
CA LEU A 76 1.54 -0.46 -19.93
C LEU A 76 0.17 -0.05 -19.38
N ASP A 77 -0.90 -0.43 -20.06
CA ASP A 77 -2.28 -0.14 -19.68
C ASP A 77 -2.76 -0.90 -18.43
N ASP A 78 -2.02 -1.92 -18.02
CA ASP A 78 -2.31 -2.66 -16.79
C ASP A 78 -1.66 -2.01 -15.55
N VAL A 79 -0.95 -0.88 -15.73
CA VAL A 79 -0.32 -0.12 -14.64
C VAL A 79 -1.14 1.14 -14.34
N LEU A 80 -1.55 1.28 -13.10
CA LEU A 80 -2.23 2.46 -12.56
C LEU A 80 -1.35 3.13 -11.51
N ILE A 81 -1.12 4.42 -11.67
CA ILE A 81 -0.44 5.24 -10.66
C ILE A 81 -1.47 5.78 -9.68
N THR A 82 -1.18 5.66 -8.40
CA THR A 82 -2.04 6.10 -7.30
C THR A 82 -1.31 7.07 -6.38
N ALA A 83 -2.04 7.79 -5.54
CA ALA A 83 -1.47 8.63 -4.49
C ALA A 83 -0.96 7.77 -3.32
N GLY A 84 0.06 6.95 -3.61
CA GLY A 84 0.70 6.05 -2.67
C GLY A 84 0.05 4.67 -2.56
N ALA A 85 0.74 3.76 -1.84
CA ALA A 85 0.33 2.37 -1.67
C ALA A 85 -1.01 2.20 -0.94
N ALA A 86 -1.38 3.15 -0.08
CA ALA A 86 -2.65 3.08 0.64
C ALA A 86 -3.86 3.17 -0.30
N GLU A 87 -3.80 4.04 -1.31
CA GLU A 87 -4.85 4.13 -2.33
C GLU A 87 -4.84 2.90 -3.22
N ALA A 88 -3.67 2.41 -3.65
CA ALA A 88 -3.55 1.20 -4.44
C ALA A 88 -4.19 -0.01 -3.73
N ASN A 89 -3.88 -0.21 -2.47
CA ASN A 89 -4.47 -1.27 -1.64
C ASN A 89 -6.00 -1.10 -1.50
N TYR A 90 -6.46 0.13 -1.29
CA TYR A 90 -7.89 0.41 -1.21
C TYR A 90 -8.61 0.02 -2.50
N LEU A 91 -8.10 0.48 -3.64
CA LEU A 91 -8.70 0.18 -4.95
C LEU A 91 -8.70 -1.31 -5.25
N ALA A 92 -7.58 -2.00 -5.00
CA ALA A 92 -7.48 -3.44 -5.22
C ALA A 92 -8.48 -4.22 -4.36
N ILE A 93 -8.56 -3.92 -3.08
CA ILE A 93 -9.47 -4.62 -2.15
C ILE A 93 -10.93 -4.34 -2.50
N MET A 94 -11.28 -3.11 -2.82
CA MET A 94 -12.65 -2.72 -3.17
C MET A 94 -13.11 -3.32 -4.51
N GLN A 95 -12.19 -3.62 -5.43
CA GLN A 95 -12.49 -4.26 -6.70
C GLN A 95 -12.58 -5.79 -6.60
N LEU A 96 -11.80 -6.39 -5.73
CA LEU A 96 -11.65 -7.84 -5.65
C LEU A 96 -12.59 -8.49 -4.62
N LEU A 97 -13.01 -7.75 -3.58
CA LEU A 97 -13.82 -8.31 -2.51
C LEU A 97 -15.27 -7.83 -2.55
N GLN A 98 -16.17 -8.77 -2.33
CA GLN A 98 -17.60 -8.55 -2.11
C GLN A 98 -18.01 -9.05 -0.71
N PRO A 99 -19.18 -8.64 -0.19
CA PRO A 99 -19.73 -9.21 1.04
C PRO A 99 -19.84 -10.73 0.96
N GLY A 100 -19.27 -11.41 1.96
CA GLY A 100 -19.27 -12.88 2.03
C GLY A 100 -18.06 -13.56 1.39
N ASP A 101 -17.27 -12.86 0.60
CA ASP A 101 -16.01 -13.38 0.08
C ASP A 101 -15.00 -13.67 1.19
N GLU A 102 -13.93 -14.36 0.85
CA GLU A 102 -12.88 -14.70 1.77
C GLU A 102 -11.54 -14.09 1.37
N ILE A 103 -10.80 -13.60 2.36
CA ILE A 103 -9.44 -13.09 2.19
C ILE A 103 -8.52 -13.74 3.20
N VAL A 104 -7.33 -14.17 2.74
CA VAL A 104 -6.26 -14.65 3.60
C VAL A 104 -5.28 -13.50 3.85
N LEU A 105 -4.99 -13.22 5.12
CA LEU A 105 -4.08 -12.15 5.54
C LEU A 105 -2.95 -12.68 6.41
N GLU A 106 -1.74 -12.21 6.13
CA GLU A 106 -0.60 -12.45 7.01
C GLU A 106 -0.68 -11.62 8.29
N THR A 107 -0.21 -12.17 9.40
CA THR A 107 -0.10 -11.46 10.68
C THR A 107 1.23 -11.76 11.38
N PRO A 108 1.89 -10.77 12.01
CA PRO A 108 1.56 -9.35 12.00
C PRO A 108 1.75 -8.71 10.60
N GLY A 109 0.95 -7.71 10.28
CA GLY A 109 0.99 -7.01 9.01
C GLY A 109 0.28 -5.66 9.07
N TRP A 110 0.33 -4.92 7.97
CA TRP A 110 -0.34 -3.64 7.88
C TRP A 110 -1.86 -3.81 7.97
N PRO A 111 -2.56 -3.08 8.84
CA PRO A 111 -3.94 -3.36 9.19
C PRO A 111 -4.99 -2.95 8.16
N GLN A 112 -4.62 -2.22 7.12
CA GLN A 112 -5.57 -1.66 6.15
C GLN A 112 -6.45 -2.73 5.50
N ALA A 113 -5.84 -3.83 5.05
CA ALA A 113 -6.57 -4.91 4.38
C ALA A 113 -7.60 -5.56 5.33
N GLU A 114 -7.23 -5.77 6.59
CA GLU A 114 -8.14 -6.31 7.61
C GLU A 114 -9.32 -5.37 7.86
N VAL A 115 -9.06 -4.07 7.99
CA VAL A 115 -10.09 -3.07 8.25
C VAL A 115 -11.06 -2.97 7.07
N LEU A 116 -10.55 -2.94 5.85
CA LEU A 116 -11.39 -2.88 4.64
C LEU A 116 -12.21 -4.15 4.46
N ALA A 117 -11.60 -5.32 4.59
CA ALA A 117 -12.30 -6.60 4.49
C ALA A 117 -13.46 -6.71 5.49
N LYS A 118 -13.23 -6.31 6.74
CA LYS A 118 -14.29 -6.23 7.76
C LYS A 118 -15.41 -5.25 7.38
N ALA A 119 -15.05 -4.10 6.83
CA ALA A 119 -16.00 -3.07 6.43
C ALA A 119 -16.86 -3.48 5.23
N ILE A 120 -16.31 -4.31 4.34
CA ILE A 120 -17.02 -4.92 3.21
C ILE A 120 -17.94 -6.05 3.69
N GLY A 121 -17.61 -6.74 4.77
CA GLY A 121 -18.28 -7.94 5.26
C GLY A 121 -17.68 -9.24 4.70
N ALA A 122 -16.41 -9.20 4.32
CA ALA A 122 -15.65 -10.38 3.91
C ALA A 122 -15.19 -11.20 5.14
N ARG A 123 -15.02 -12.51 4.95
CA ARG A 123 -14.44 -13.42 5.93
C ARG A 123 -12.93 -13.35 5.88
N ILE A 124 -12.30 -13.27 7.06
CA ILE A 124 -10.84 -13.13 7.15
C ILE A 124 -10.25 -14.40 7.76
N ARG A 125 -9.36 -15.06 7.01
CA ARG A 125 -8.47 -16.10 7.52
C ARG A 125 -7.07 -15.52 7.73
N LYS A 126 -6.46 -15.83 8.88
CA LYS A 126 -5.12 -15.30 9.21
C LYS A 126 -4.07 -16.40 9.15
N VAL A 127 -2.96 -16.11 8.48
CA VAL A 127 -1.72 -16.89 8.52
C VAL A 127 -0.72 -16.12 9.37
N ARG A 128 -0.29 -16.74 10.46
CA ARG A 128 0.62 -16.10 11.39
C ARG A 128 2.07 -16.40 11.02
N ARG A 129 2.87 -15.36 10.93
CA ARG A 129 4.33 -15.45 10.92
C ARG A 129 4.86 -15.50 12.34
N HIS A 130 5.97 -16.18 12.57
CA HIS A 130 6.58 -16.33 13.88
C HIS A 130 8.04 -15.88 13.87
N GLU A 131 8.47 -15.26 14.96
CA GLU A 131 9.84 -14.81 15.13
C GLU A 131 10.85 -15.97 15.04
N LYS A 132 10.54 -17.12 15.67
CA LYS A 132 11.35 -18.34 15.61
C LYS A 132 11.68 -18.80 14.18
N ASP A 133 10.80 -18.48 13.22
CA ASP A 133 10.94 -18.81 11.80
C ASP A 133 11.47 -17.59 11.00
N ARG A 134 12.06 -16.60 11.69
CA ARG A 134 12.56 -15.35 11.12
C ARG A 134 11.50 -14.62 10.30
N TRP A 135 10.26 -14.67 10.73
CA TRP A 135 9.10 -14.06 10.06
C TRP A 135 8.86 -14.56 8.63
N ALA A 136 9.40 -15.73 8.28
CA ALA A 136 9.14 -16.33 6.98
C ALA A 136 7.64 -16.64 6.80
N LEU A 137 7.15 -16.54 5.57
CA LEU A 137 5.80 -16.93 5.22
C LEU A 137 5.72 -18.46 5.18
N ASP A 138 4.78 -19.02 5.92
CA ASP A 138 4.45 -20.45 5.86
C ASP A 138 3.51 -20.70 4.67
N LEU A 139 4.10 -21.14 3.54
CA LEU A 139 3.36 -21.41 2.31
C LEU A 139 2.36 -22.56 2.48
N ALA A 140 2.70 -23.60 3.25
CA ALA A 140 1.79 -24.70 3.50
C ALA A 140 0.57 -24.27 4.32
N ALA A 141 0.77 -23.40 5.32
CA ALA A 141 -0.33 -22.81 6.07
C ALA A 141 -1.17 -21.85 5.21
N LEU A 142 -0.56 -21.19 4.24
CA LEU A 142 -1.27 -20.33 3.29
C LEU A 142 -2.15 -21.18 2.36
N GLU A 143 -1.60 -22.21 1.74
CA GLU A 143 -2.32 -23.15 0.86
C GLU A 143 -3.48 -23.82 1.59
N ALA A 144 -3.24 -24.33 2.81
CA ALA A 144 -4.27 -24.97 3.62
C ALA A 144 -5.45 -24.04 3.99
N LYS A 145 -5.26 -22.73 3.92
CA LYS A 145 -6.31 -21.73 4.21
C LYS A 145 -6.96 -21.14 2.97
N GLY A 146 -6.39 -21.38 1.79
CA GLY A 146 -6.93 -20.90 0.51
C GLY A 146 -7.64 -21.98 -0.32
N SER A 147 -7.78 -23.21 0.17
CA SER A 147 -8.22 -24.38 -0.63
C SER A 147 -9.69 -24.83 -0.41
N ASP A 148 -10.60 -23.92 -0.04
CA ASP A 148 -12.03 -24.24 0.00
C ASP A 148 -12.78 -23.46 -1.08
#